data_4d020ea23050dd7277109fee5e8201f5
#
_entry.id   4d020ea23050dd7277109fee5e8201f5
#
_cell.length_a   1.000
_cell.length_b   1.000
_cell.length_c   1.000
_cell.angle_alpha   90.00
_cell.angle_beta   90.00
_cell.angle_gamma   90.00
#
_symmetry.space_group_name_H-M   'P 1'
#
loop_
_entity.id
_entity.type
_entity.pdbx_description
1 polymer ?
#
loop_
_entity_poly.entity_id
_entity_poly.type
_entity_poly.pdbx_seq_one_letter_code
_entity_poly.pdbx_strand_id
1 'polypeptide(L)'
;NYKMATGETGYLGLQENIEEEIRQGNDVIANAAVPGKSQLLVFATPRAHGSYQGFEYDAIAIAYENSDIVDVLDISAFDGNAQSFIIHPDGRVVVDHSSEAWGNVYNFFGVLREHSDMSEKEINELSEKFKAGRTDAMLLNLDGRNYYLVYEKSDIQDWMFLGLVQA
;
A
#
# COMPACT_ATOMS: atom_id res chain seq x y z
N ASN A 1 -13.48 11.23 -8.18
CA ASN A 1 -13.09 11.91 -9.42
C ASN A 1 -11.88 12.82 -9.17
N TYR A 2 -11.04 13.00 -10.17
CA TYR A 2 -9.92 13.94 -10.12
C TYR A 2 -9.88 14.84 -11.36
N LYS A 3 -9.22 15.99 -11.22
CA LYS A 3 -8.79 16.85 -12.32
C LYS A 3 -7.33 17.21 -12.13
N MET A 4 -6.51 16.93 -13.14
CA MET A 4 -5.09 17.29 -13.15
C MET A 4 -4.89 18.78 -13.51
N ALA A 5 -3.74 19.33 -13.12
CA ALA A 5 -3.35 20.68 -13.53
C ALA A 5 -3.28 20.83 -15.06
N THR A 6 -3.04 19.75 -15.80
CA THR A 6 -3.09 19.68 -17.27
C THR A 6 -4.50 19.75 -17.86
N GLY A 7 -5.55 19.68 -17.04
CA GLY A 7 -6.94 19.65 -17.46
C GLY A 7 -7.53 18.25 -17.65
N GLU A 8 -6.72 17.20 -17.62
CA GLU A 8 -7.20 15.81 -17.66
C GLU A 8 -8.11 15.53 -16.47
N THR A 9 -9.19 14.80 -16.70
CA THR A 9 -10.14 14.38 -15.68
C THR A 9 -10.31 12.86 -15.70
N GLY A 10 -10.57 12.25 -14.56
CA GLY A 10 -10.78 10.83 -14.46
C GLY A 10 -11.30 10.39 -13.12
N TYR A 11 -11.26 9.07 -12.92
CA TYR A 11 -11.63 8.42 -11.68
C TYR A 11 -10.44 7.62 -11.15
N LEU A 12 -10.13 7.81 -9.86
CA LEU A 12 -9.18 6.99 -9.12
C LEU A 12 -9.95 5.88 -8.41
N GLY A 13 -9.59 4.64 -8.64
CA GLY A 13 -10.04 3.51 -7.83
C GLY A 13 -9.34 3.54 -6.48
N LEU A 14 -9.85 4.35 -5.56
CA LEU A 14 -9.36 4.42 -4.19
C LEU A 14 -9.95 3.29 -3.36
N GLN A 15 -9.20 2.84 -2.36
CA GLN A 15 -9.70 1.91 -1.36
C GLN A 15 -10.85 2.54 -0.55
N GLU A 16 -11.70 1.69 0.02
CA GLU A 16 -12.75 2.13 0.96
C GLU A 16 -12.13 2.97 2.10
N ASN A 17 -12.85 3.97 2.55
CA ASN A 17 -12.54 4.93 3.62
C ASN A 17 -11.64 6.13 3.26
N ILE A 18 -10.95 6.17 2.14
CA ILE A 18 -10.09 7.32 1.81
C ILE A 18 -10.88 8.60 1.63
N GLU A 19 -12.05 8.52 1.00
CA GLU A 19 -12.94 9.69 0.88
C GLU A 19 -13.44 10.17 2.24
N GLU A 20 -13.69 9.25 3.17
CA GLU A 20 -14.13 9.58 4.53
C GLU A 20 -13.00 10.24 5.33
N GLU A 21 -11.78 9.74 5.25
CA GLU A 21 -10.59 10.36 5.87
C GLU A 21 -10.39 11.80 5.37
N ILE A 22 -10.50 12.01 4.07
CA ILE A 22 -10.42 13.36 3.47
C ILE A 22 -11.54 14.27 4.02
N ARG A 23 -12.78 13.77 4.13
CA ARG A 23 -13.89 14.54 4.69
C ARG A 23 -13.70 14.87 6.17
N GLN A 24 -13.04 14.00 6.92
CA GLN A 24 -12.69 14.21 8.33
C GLN A 24 -11.52 15.18 8.51
N GLY A 25 -10.86 15.60 7.43
CA GLY A 25 -9.75 16.54 7.44
C GLY A 25 -8.38 15.89 7.63
N ASN A 26 -8.27 14.58 7.42
CA ASN A 26 -7.02 13.84 7.57
C ASN A 26 -6.23 13.80 6.26
N ASP A 27 -4.91 13.96 6.36
CA ASP A 27 -4.00 13.66 5.25
C ASP A 27 -4.04 12.17 4.94
N VAL A 28 -4.00 11.83 3.66
CA VAL A 28 -4.13 10.45 3.18
C VAL A 28 -2.94 10.08 2.30
N ILE A 29 -2.41 8.88 2.54
CA ILE A 29 -1.49 8.20 1.63
C ILE A 29 -2.14 6.88 1.24
N ALA A 30 -2.31 6.64 -0.04
CA ALA A 30 -3.05 5.48 -0.52
C ALA A 30 -2.61 5.02 -1.90
N ASN A 31 -2.74 3.73 -2.15
CA ASN A 31 -2.68 3.20 -3.50
C ASN A 31 -3.98 3.50 -4.25
N ALA A 32 -3.85 3.86 -5.51
CA ALA A 32 -4.95 4.08 -6.41
C ALA A 32 -4.75 3.32 -7.73
N ALA A 33 -5.82 2.75 -8.25
CA ALA A 33 -5.84 2.15 -9.58
C ALA A 33 -6.40 3.15 -10.59
N VAL A 34 -5.70 3.29 -11.71
CA VAL A 34 -6.21 3.99 -12.89
C VAL A 34 -6.31 2.99 -14.03
N PRO A 35 -7.47 2.83 -14.67
CA PRO A 35 -7.62 1.87 -15.75
C PRO A 35 -6.56 2.06 -16.85
N GLY A 36 -5.83 0.99 -17.17
CA GLY A 36 -4.80 0.99 -18.20
C GLY A 36 -3.45 1.62 -17.79
N LYS A 37 -3.27 1.94 -16.52
CA LYS A 37 -2.00 2.43 -15.94
C LYS A 37 -1.54 1.50 -14.82
N SER A 38 -0.25 1.63 -14.42
CA SER A 38 0.28 1.04 -13.20
C SER A 38 -0.40 1.61 -11.97
N GLN A 39 -0.25 0.95 -10.83
CA GLN A 39 -0.69 1.49 -9.56
C GLN A 39 -0.02 2.83 -9.27
N LEU A 40 -0.77 3.76 -8.70
CA LEU A 40 -0.29 5.07 -8.26
C LEU A 40 -0.25 5.11 -6.74
N LEU A 41 0.82 5.68 -6.19
CA LEU A 41 0.85 6.15 -4.82
C LEU A 41 0.35 7.59 -4.78
N VAL A 42 -0.71 7.84 -4.04
CA VAL A 42 -1.39 9.14 -3.94
C VAL A 42 -1.19 9.72 -2.55
N PHE A 43 -0.64 10.92 -2.48
CA PHE A 43 -0.57 11.74 -1.28
C PHE A 43 -1.62 12.83 -1.41
N ALA A 44 -2.63 12.83 -0.56
CA ALA A 44 -3.71 13.79 -0.60
C ALA A 44 -3.82 14.56 0.72
N THR A 45 -4.00 15.87 0.62
CA THR A 45 -4.30 16.74 1.76
C THR A 45 -5.66 17.39 1.58
N PRO A 46 -6.53 17.32 2.60
CA PRO A 46 -7.83 17.98 2.57
C PRO A 46 -7.69 19.50 2.45
N ARG A 47 -8.64 20.12 1.78
CA ARG A 47 -8.76 21.58 1.70
C ARG A 47 -10.19 21.98 1.96
N ALA A 48 -10.36 23.16 2.53
CA ALA A 48 -11.66 23.80 2.48
C ALA A 48 -12.14 23.82 1.02
N HIS A 49 -13.42 23.48 0.82
CA HIS A 49 -14.05 23.40 -0.49
C HIS A 49 -13.58 24.50 -1.43
N GLY A 50 -13.03 24.13 -2.56
CA GLY A 50 -12.43 25.05 -3.53
C GLY A 50 -12.91 24.77 -4.94
N SER A 51 -12.62 25.70 -5.85
CA SER A 51 -12.91 25.52 -7.26
C SER A 51 -11.70 25.89 -8.11
N TYR A 52 -11.40 25.06 -9.10
CA TYR A 52 -10.36 25.31 -10.08
C TYR A 52 -10.89 24.98 -11.48
N GLN A 53 -10.92 25.99 -12.36
CA GLN A 53 -11.44 25.86 -13.72
C GLN A 53 -12.84 25.20 -13.79
N GLY A 54 -13.75 25.58 -12.88
CA GLY A 54 -15.11 25.05 -12.82
C GLY A 54 -15.23 23.63 -12.24
N PHE A 55 -14.14 23.06 -11.72
CA PHE A 55 -14.13 21.80 -10.99
C PHE A 55 -14.04 22.09 -9.50
N GLU A 56 -15.02 21.64 -8.73
CA GLU A 56 -15.03 21.75 -7.27
C GLU A 56 -14.20 20.59 -6.66
N TYR A 57 -13.43 20.90 -5.64
CA TYR A 57 -12.54 19.92 -4.98
C TYR A 57 -12.53 20.09 -3.46
N ASP A 58 -12.32 18.98 -2.76
CA ASP A 58 -12.20 18.90 -1.31
C ASP A 58 -10.80 18.48 -0.86
N ALA A 59 -9.94 18.11 -1.79
CA ALA A 59 -8.55 17.74 -1.53
C ALA A 59 -7.63 18.13 -2.70
N ILE A 60 -6.35 18.33 -2.39
CA ILE A 60 -5.27 18.44 -3.37
C ILE A 60 -4.40 17.21 -3.21
N ALA A 61 -4.01 16.60 -4.32
CA ALA A 61 -3.22 15.39 -4.32
C ALA A 61 -2.03 15.46 -5.28
N ILE A 62 -0.97 14.73 -4.94
CA ILE A 62 0.14 14.39 -5.81
C ILE A 62 0.13 12.87 -5.97
N ALA A 63 0.29 12.39 -7.20
CA ALA A 63 0.35 10.97 -7.49
C ALA A 63 1.67 10.62 -8.20
N TYR A 64 2.29 9.53 -7.78
CA TYR A 64 3.48 8.95 -8.38
C TYR A 64 3.17 7.55 -8.89
N GLU A 65 3.80 7.11 -9.95
CA GLU A 65 3.78 5.70 -10.30
C GLU A 65 4.50 4.88 -9.22
N ASN A 66 3.97 3.71 -8.90
CA ASN A 66 4.53 2.88 -7.83
C ASN A 66 5.99 2.49 -8.12
N SER A 67 6.32 2.23 -9.40
CA SER A 67 7.67 1.98 -9.87
C SER A 67 8.67 3.10 -9.53
N ASP A 68 8.26 4.37 -9.67
CA ASP A 68 9.12 5.51 -9.38
C ASP A 68 9.49 5.60 -7.90
N ILE A 69 8.55 5.21 -7.03
CA ILE A 69 8.77 5.20 -5.57
C ILE A 69 9.68 4.04 -5.18
N VAL A 70 9.50 2.87 -5.78
CA VAL A 70 10.37 1.70 -5.55
C VAL A 70 11.82 2.04 -5.88
N ASP A 71 12.07 2.67 -7.03
CA ASP A 71 13.40 3.08 -7.46
C ASP A 71 14.06 4.09 -6.50
N VAL A 72 13.27 5.03 -5.95
CA VAL A 72 13.76 6.03 -4.98
C VAL A 72 14.07 5.41 -3.62
N LEU A 73 13.26 4.45 -3.18
CA LEU A 73 13.41 3.82 -1.86
C LEU A 73 14.41 2.65 -1.86
N ASP A 74 14.92 2.25 -3.04
CA ASP A 74 15.83 1.10 -3.22
C ASP A 74 15.35 -0.15 -2.42
N ILE A 75 14.06 -0.46 -2.56
CA ILE A 75 13.42 -1.59 -1.85
C ILE A 75 13.81 -2.93 -2.48
N SER A 76 14.67 -2.92 -3.48
CA SER A 76 15.21 -4.13 -4.11
C SER A 76 16.15 -4.84 -3.13
N ALA A 77 15.62 -5.79 -2.37
CA ALA A 77 16.40 -6.63 -1.47
C ALA A 77 16.77 -7.97 -2.14
N PHE A 78 17.91 -8.53 -1.75
CA PHE A 78 18.33 -9.89 -2.14
C PHE A 78 18.45 -10.15 -3.64
N ASP A 79 19.08 -9.23 -4.38
CA ASP A 79 19.33 -9.37 -5.83
C ASP A 79 18.06 -9.67 -6.66
N GLY A 80 16.93 -9.08 -6.28
CA GLY A 80 15.64 -9.28 -6.94
C GLY A 80 14.91 -10.58 -6.58
N ASN A 81 15.44 -11.36 -5.61
CA ASN A 81 14.80 -12.59 -5.13
C ASN A 81 13.88 -12.37 -3.92
N ALA A 82 13.69 -11.14 -3.50
CA ALA A 82 12.75 -10.77 -2.45
C ALA A 82 11.60 -9.98 -3.04
N GLN A 83 10.44 -10.17 -2.44
CA GLN A 83 9.28 -9.31 -2.64
C GLN A 83 9.21 -8.38 -1.45
N SER A 84 8.97 -7.11 -1.70
CA SER A 84 8.96 -6.10 -0.64
C SER A 84 7.66 -5.31 -0.65
N PHE A 85 7.22 -4.92 0.53
CA PHE A 85 6.03 -4.09 0.70
C PHE A 85 6.30 -3.01 1.74
N ILE A 86 5.67 -1.86 1.54
CA ILE A 86 5.41 -0.91 2.61
C ILE A 86 3.91 -0.94 2.86
N ILE A 87 3.51 -1.15 4.10
CA ILE A 87 2.11 -1.26 4.47
C ILE A 87 1.78 -0.41 5.69
N HIS A 88 0.51 -0.07 5.86
CA HIS A 88 -0.03 0.34 7.15
C HIS A 88 -0.17 -0.87 8.10
N PRO A 89 -0.18 -0.67 9.42
CA PRO A 89 -0.35 -1.77 10.39
C PRO A 89 -1.64 -2.57 10.23
N ASP A 90 -2.65 -2.04 9.54
CA ASP A 90 -3.91 -2.72 9.20
C ASP A 90 -3.82 -3.57 7.93
N GLY A 91 -2.64 -3.65 7.32
CA GLY A 91 -2.35 -4.43 6.13
C GLY A 91 -2.55 -3.70 4.80
N ARG A 92 -3.10 -2.48 4.79
CA ARG A 92 -3.24 -1.70 3.55
C ARG A 92 -1.88 -1.41 2.95
N VAL A 93 -1.71 -1.75 1.68
CA VAL A 93 -0.44 -1.60 0.97
C VAL A 93 -0.25 -0.15 0.52
N VAL A 94 0.89 0.41 0.87
CA VAL A 94 1.36 1.74 0.46
C VAL A 94 2.25 1.61 -0.77
N VAL A 95 3.22 0.71 -0.74
CA VAL A 95 4.11 0.39 -1.87
C VAL A 95 4.15 -1.12 -2.04
N ASP A 96 4.00 -1.58 -3.27
CA ASP A 96 4.07 -2.97 -3.67
C ASP A 96 5.24 -3.16 -4.65
N HIS A 97 6.26 -3.88 -4.21
CA HIS A 97 7.33 -4.39 -5.05
C HIS A 97 7.31 -5.93 -5.00
N SER A 98 6.13 -6.49 -5.21
CA SER A 98 5.96 -7.94 -5.39
C SER A 98 6.12 -8.32 -6.86
N SER A 99 6.36 -9.62 -7.07
CA SER A 99 6.23 -10.19 -8.42
C SER A 99 4.76 -10.13 -8.86
N GLU A 100 4.51 -10.10 -10.17
CA GLU A 100 3.16 -10.13 -10.75
C GLU A 100 2.32 -11.37 -10.35
N ALA A 101 2.87 -12.27 -9.54
CA ALA A 101 2.26 -13.54 -9.16
C ALA A 101 0.90 -13.38 -8.44
N TRP A 102 0.72 -12.30 -7.68
CA TRP A 102 -0.53 -12.02 -6.94
C TRP A 102 -1.32 -10.85 -7.53
N GLY A 103 -0.92 -10.33 -8.68
CA GLY A 103 -1.55 -9.17 -9.28
C GLY A 103 -1.38 -7.91 -8.41
N ASN A 104 -2.37 -7.03 -8.43
CA ASN A 104 -2.35 -5.81 -7.63
C ASN A 104 -2.70 -6.11 -6.18
N VAL A 105 -1.73 -5.98 -5.28
CA VAL A 105 -1.92 -6.21 -3.85
C VAL A 105 -2.35 -4.91 -3.16
N TYR A 106 -3.56 -4.88 -2.65
CA TYR A 106 -4.11 -3.73 -1.90
C TYR A 106 -4.06 -3.93 -0.39
N ASN A 107 -4.09 -5.19 0.07
CA ASN A 107 -4.03 -5.54 1.47
C ASN A 107 -3.22 -6.82 1.67
N PHE A 108 -2.14 -6.74 2.43
CA PHE A 108 -1.23 -7.85 2.67
C PHE A 108 -1.89 -9.01 3.43
N PHE A 109 -2.79 -8.72 4.37
CA PHE A 109 -3.54 -9.79 5.06
C PHE A 109 -4.52 -10.50 4.13
N GLY A 110 -4.98 -9.85 3.05
CA GLY A 110 -5.73 -10.50 1.98
C GLY A 110 -4.89 -11.55 1.27
N VAL A 111 -3.65 -11.22 0.92
CA VAL A 111 -2.70 -12.19 0.32
C VAL A 111 -2.49 -13.38 1.25
N LEU A 112 -2.32 -13.16 2.55
CA LEU A 112 -2.14 -14.26 3.50
C LEU A 112 -3.39 -15.17 3.56
N ARG A 113 -4.61 -14.61 3.51
CA ARG A 113 -5.85 -15.39 3.50
C ARG A 113 -6.03 -16.24 2.26
N GLU A 114 -5.61 -15.73 1.11
CA GLU A 114 -5.82 -16.38 -0.18
C GLU A 114 -4.71 -17.37 -0.53
N HIS A 115 -3.48 -17.08 -0.13
CA HIS A 115 -2.29 -17.78 -0.60
C HIS A 115 -1.51 -18.52 0.47
N SER A 116 -1.81 -18.33 1.77
CA SER A 116 -1.14 -19.05 2.86
C SER A 116 -2.03 -20.09 3.51
N ASP A 117 -1.41 -20.99 4.26
CA ASP A 117 -2.08 -21.95 5.14
C ASP A 117 -2.31 -21.41 6.56
N MET A 118 -2.09 -20.12 6.78
CA MET A 118 -2.32 -19.46 8.06
C MET A 118 -3.81 -19.41 8.41
N SER A 119 -4.12 -19.74 9.64
CA SER A 119 -5.47 -19.56 10.19
C SER A 119 -5.79 -18.08 10.42
N GLU A 120 -7.08 -17.72 10.47
CA GLU A 120 -7.49 -16.35 10.82
C GLU A 120 -6.94 -15.89 12.19
N LYS A 121 -6.75 -16.83 13.12
CA LYS A 121 -6.15 -16.53 14.42
C LYS A 121 -4.71 -16.06 14.27
N GLU A 122 -3.90 -16.78 13.47
CA GLU A 122 -2.49 -16.44 13.23
C GLU A 122 -2.35 -15.12 12.46
N ILE A 123 -3.23 -14.86 11.49
CA ILE A 123 -3.29 -13.59 10.77
C ILE A 123 -3.64 -12.43 11.71
N ASN A 124 -4.59 -12.62 12.60
CA ASN A 124 -4.95 -11.61 13.59
C ASN A 124 -3.81 -11.37 14.60
N GLU A 125 -3.11 -12.42 15.05
CA GLU A 125 -1.92 -12.28 15.91
C GLU A 125 -0.81 -11.50 15.22
N LEU A 126 -0.59 -11.73 13.91
CA LEU A 126 0.36 -10.96 13.11
C LEU A 126 -0.07 -9.50 12.98
N SER A 127 -1.35 -9.24 12.73
CA SER A 127 -1.91 -7.89 12.69
C SER A 127 -1.67 -7.13 14.00
N GLU A 128 -1.87 -7.77 15.15
CA GLU A 128 -1.59 -7.16 16.44
C GLU A 128 -0.09 -6.87 16.66
N LYS A 129 0.80 -7.73 16.14
CA LYS A 129 2.25 -7.47 16.15
C LYS A 129 2.59 -6.24 15.31
N PHE A 130 1.97 -6.06 14.14
CA PHE A 130 2.17 -4.89 13.27
C PHE A 130 1.68 -3.62 13.94
N LYS A 131 0.48 -3.61 14.52
CA LYS A 131 -0.06 -2.49 15.30
C LYS A 131 0.82 -2.11 16.48
N ALA A 132 1.44 -3.11 17.11
CA ALA A 132 2.40 -2.90 18.20
C ALA A 132 3.80 -2.44 17.70
N GLY A 133 4.01 -2.30 16.40
CA GLY A 133 5.27 -1.88 15.80
C GLY A 133 6.42 -2.84 16.08
N ARG A 134 6.14 -4.13 16.16
CA ARG A 134 7.19 -5.13 16.42
C ARG A 134 8.01 -5.40 15.16
N THR A 135 9.30 -5.59 15.36
CA THR A 135 10.24 -6.14 14.38
C THR A 135 10.44 -7.60 14.66
N ASP A 136 10.25 -8.47 13.66
CA ASP A 136 10.40 -9.93 13.82
C ASP A 136 10.55 -10.59 12.43
N ALA A 137 10.77 -11.90 12.44
CA ALA A 137 10.78 -12.73 11.25
C ALA A 137 10.03 -14.02 11.50
N MET A 138 9.35 -14.56 10.49
CA MET A 138 8.66 -15.83 10.58
C MET A 138 8.72 -16.59 9.26
N LEU A 139 8.66 -17.91 9.35
CA LEU A 139 8.48 -18.76 8.18
C LEU A 139 7.00 -18.90 7.91
N LEU A 140 6.61 -18.77 6.64
CA LEU A 140 5.25 -18.99 6.16
C LEU A 140 5.26 -19.71 4.81
N ASN A 141 4.18 -20.40 4.50
CA ASN A 141 3.99 -21.05 3.22
C ASN A 141 3.00 -20.23 2.39
N LEU A 142 3.39 -19.88 1.16
CA LEU A 142 2.53 -19.20 0.20
C LEU A 142 2.48 -20.04 -1.08
N ASP A 143 1.30 -20.48 -1.47
CA ASP A 143 1.08 -21.30 -2.68
C ASP A 143 1.98 -22.56 -2.74
N GLY A 144 2.22 -23.19 -1.58
CA GLY A 144 3.06 -24.37 -1.46
C GLY A 144 4.57 -24.12 -1.46
N ARG A 145 5.00 -22.86 -1.38
CA ARG A 145 6.41 -22.46 -1.28
C ARG A 145 6.68 -21.81 0.07
N ASN A 146 7.83 -22.11 0.63
CA ASN A 146 8.24 -21.52 1.90
C ASN A 146 8.94 -20.19 1.70
N TYR A 147 8.58 -19.21 2.54
CA TYR A 147 9.15 -17.86 2.55
C TYR A 147 9.50 -17.47 3.98
N TYR A 148 10.56 -16.73 4.14
CA TYR A 148 10.79 -15.93 5.34
C TYR A 148 10.10 -14.58 5.15
N LEU A 149 9.09 -14.29 5.98
CA LEU A 149 8.55 -12.95 6.15
C LEU A 149 9.39 -12.23 7.22
N VAL A 150 10.05 -11.17 6.82
CA VAL A 150 10.75 -10.25 7.72
C VAL A 150 9.95 -8.95 7.75
N TYR A 151 9.75 -8.36 8.91
CA TYR A 151 9.02 -7.11 9.03
C TYR A 151 9.59 -6.20 10.11
N GLU A 152 9.54 -4.90 9.85
CA GLU A 152 10.07 -3.86 10.72
C GLU A 152 9.19 -2.62 10.67
N LYS A 153 9.01 -1.96 11.82
CA LYS A 153 8.34 -0.65 11.86
C LYS A 153 9.25 0.41 11.27
N SER A 154 8.68 1.24 10.39
CA SER A 154 9.34 2.42 9.84
C SER A 154 9.39 3.55 10.89
N ASP A 155 10.43 4.38 10.81
CA ASP A 155 10.49 5.66 11.51
C ASP A 155 9.62 6.75 10.83
N ILE A 156 9.15 6.46 9.61
CA ILE A 156 8.30 7.35 8.82
C ILE A 156 6.86 6.91 8.97
N GLN A 157 6.02 7.77 9.55
CA GLN A 157 4.62 7.42 9.79
C GLN A 157 4.50 6.15 10.67
N ASP A 158 3.38 5.49 10.65
CA ASP A 158 3.17 4.19 11.30
C ASP A 158 3.38 2.99 10.37
N TRP A 159 4.16 3.16 9.31
CA TRP A 159 4.35 2.13 8.29
C TRP A 159 5.16 0.94 8.78
N MET A 160 4.92 -0.20 8.14
CA MET A 160 5.70 -1.42 8.28
C MET A 160 6.41 -1.71 6.97
N PHE A 161 7.71 -1.97 7.02
CA PHE A 161 8.47 -2.57 5.92
C PHE A 161 8.36 -4.08 6.01
N LEU A 162 8.02 -4.73 4.91
CA LEU A 162 7.93 -6.17 4.80
C LEU A 162 8.83 -6.67 3.68
N GLY A 163 9.55 -7.76 3.95
CA GLY A 163 10.29 -8.52 2.96
C GLY A 163 9.87 -9.99 2.97
N LEU A 164 9.59 -10.54 1.81
CA LEU A 164 9.36 -11.97 1.59
C LEU A 164 10.53 -12.53 0.81
N VAL A 165 11.30 -13.43 1.42
CA VAL A 165 12.44 -14.10 0.81
C VAL A 165 12.13 -15.57 0.71
N GLN A 166 12.24 -16.15 -0.48
CA GLN A 166 12.04 -17.59 -0.64
C GLN A 166 13.10 -18.37 0.18
N ALA A 167 12.64 -19.34 0.98
CA ALA A 167 13.47 -20.17 1.84
C ALA A 167 14.22 -21.26 1.09
#